data_334af554ff364730fd6c2b96b7ec0fd9
#
_entry.id   334af554ff364730fd6c2b96b7ec0fd9
#
_cell.length_a   1.000
_cell.length_b   1.000
_cell.length_c   1.000
_cell.angle_alpha   90.00
_cell.angle_beta   90.00
_cell.angle_gamma   90.00
#
_symmetry.space_group_name_H-M   'P 1'
#
loop_
_entity.id
_entity.type
_entity.pdbx_description
1 polymer ?
#
loop_
_entity_poly.entity_id
_entity_poly.type
_entity_poly.pdbx_seq_one_letter_code
_entity_poly.pdbx_strand_id
1 'polypeptide(L)'
;MNAQLISIGTELTMGQTIDTNAAWLAQQLAAVGIECDRHVTVPDDLAPITRAIREAAGEADLLLITGGLGPTVDDLTRQALADAAGVPLEFRPECLAAIEAFFAHRNRPMHPQNRVQAMIPAGFSPIDNTCGTAPGMTGRLKKSIVFVMPGVPREMKTMFARDVLPAIHAASPSPSQGEGRSEGPTPARHATVILQRVIRTFGMPEAEVGEKIADLMARGRNPTVGTSAADLIISIRINARAESELAARALIDHDADEIHRRLGIAVFGEGDDTISDAAARLLIAQKKTIATAESCTGGLIAKRLTDVPGSSAYFIQSFVTYSNDAKQRLLEIPAELLAAHGAVSPEIAQAMAANCRRLAGTDFALSATGIAGPTGGTTDKPVGLVYIALAQSGSSTSHANATNSELPMSRGTSSSRGLQPARPIQHERTPDSDCSVCVKELRFGESLTRDEIRDRTAKAAINLLRLALLQAP
;
A
#
# COMPACT_ATOMS: atom_id res chain seq x y z
N MET A 1 -10.31 -16.90 20.64
CA MET A 1 -9.69 -17.71 19.58
C MET A 1 -8.38 -17.05 19.22
N ASN A 2 -7.26 -17.79 19.23
CA ASN A 2 -5.98 -17.32 18.71
C ASN A 2 -5.63 -18.04 17.40
N ALA A 3 -4.83 -17.41 16.55
CA ALA A 3 -4.46 -17.95 15.25
C ALA A 3 -2.94 -18.02 15.09
N GLN A 4 -2.48 -18.98 14.29
CA GLN A 4 -1.11 -19.03 13.77
C GLN A 4 -1.13 -19.13 12.24
N LEU A 5 -0.13 -18.52 11.59
CA LEU A 5 0.04 -18.53 10.16
C LEU A 5 1.31 -19.31 9.79
N ILE A 6 1.21 -20.18 8.78
CA ILE A 6 2.36 -20.87 8.19
C ILE A 6 2.41 -20.52 6.70
N SER A 7 3.52 -19.95 6.27
CA SER A 7 3.82 -19.69 4.87
C SER A 7 4.88 -20.67 4.37
N ILE A 8 4.59 -21.36 3.28
CA ILE A 8 5.45 -22.38 2.70
C ILE A 8 6.00 -21.88 1.37
N GLY A 9 7.31 -21.83 1.26
CA GLY A 9 8.03 -21.40 0.06
C GLY A 9 9.51 -21.20 0.34
N THR A 10 10.35 -21.85 -0.43
CA THR A 10 11.81 -21.72 -0.36
C THR A 10 12.25 -20.31 -0.73
N GLU A 11 11.57 -19.64 -1.68
CA GLU A 11 11.81 -18.26 -2.07
C GLU A 11 11.55 -17.27 -0.93
N LEU A 12 10.60 -17.60 -0.03
CA LEU A 12 10.31 -16.81 1.16
C LEU A 12 11.42 -16.94 2.20
N THR A 13 11.87 -18.18 2.47
CA THR A 13 12.95 -18.44 3.44
C THR A 13 14.30 -17.92 2.97
N MET A 14 14.54 -17.87 1.66
CA MET A 14 15.74 -17.27 1.04
C MET A 14 15.66 -15.75 0.90
N GLY A 15 14.53 -15.11 1.26
CA GLY A 15 14.36 -13.67 1.13
C GLY A 15 14.25 -13.16 -0.31
N GLN A 16 13.99 -14.04 -1.27
CA GLN A 16 13.81 -13.68 -2.70
C GLN A 16 12.45 -13.03 -2.93
N THR A 17 11.47 -13.37 -2.10
CA THR A 17 10.12 -12.82 -2.14
C THR A 17 9.67 -12.43 -0.74
N ILE A 18 8.97 -11.30 -0.63
CA ILE A 18 8.37 -10.85 0.64
C ILE A 18 7.03 -11.59 0.84
N ASP A 19 6.82 -12.13 2.04
CA ASP A 19 5.57 -12.78 2.42
C ASP A 19 4.44 -11.75 2.63
N THR A 20 3.78 -11.40 1.57
CA THR A 20 2.61 -10.52 1.59
C THR A 20 1.33 -11.23 2.02
N ASN A 21 1.27 -12.55 1.90
CA ASN A 21 0.10 -13.35 2.26
C ASN A 21 -0.10 -13.38 3.77
N ALA A 22 0.94 -13.69 4.55
CA ALA A 22 0.85 -13.70 6.01
C ALA A 22 0.46 -12.31 6.56
N ALA A 23 1.07 -11.24 6.04
CA ALA A 23 0.73 -9.88 6.45
C ALA A 23 -0.75 -9.56 6.18
N TRP A 24 -1.27 -9.92 5.00
CA TRP A 24 -2.66 -9.68 4.65
C TRP A 24 -3.62 -10.52 5.49
N LEU A 25 -3.35 -11.83 5.68
CA LEU A 25 -4.17 -12.72 6.50
C LEU A 25 -4.24 -12.25 7.95
N ALA A 26 -3.12 -11.82 8.54
CA ALA A 26 -3.10 -11.27 9.89
C ALA A 26 -3.99 -10.02 10.02
N GLN A 27 -4.00 -9.14 9.02
CA GLN A 27 -4.89 -7.97 8.99
C GLN A 27 -6.36 -8.38 8.92
N GLN A 28 -6.70 -9.39 8.11
CA GLN A 28 -8.07 -9.89 8.01
C GLN A 28 -8.54 -10.54 9.32
N LEU A 29 -7.69 -11.32 9.97
CA LEU A 29 -7.98 -11.92 11.27
C LEU A 29 -8.19 -10.87 12.35
N ALA A 30 -7.32 -9.86 12.40
CA ALA A 30 -7.44 -8.74 13.33
C ALA A 30 -8.76 -7.98 13.14
N ALA A 31 -9.20 -7.80 11.88
CA ALA A 31 -10.47 -7.14 11.57
C ALA A 31 -11.70 -7.87 12.15
N VAL A 32 -11.60 -9.17 12.40
CA VAL A 32 -12.66 -9.97 13.02
C VAL A 32 -12.35 -10.35 14.47
N GLY A 33 -11.41 -9.66 15.11
CA GLY A 33 -11.11 -9.81 16.53
C GLY A 33 -10.27 -11.05 16.88
N ILE A 34 -9.63 -11.69 15.92
CA ILE A 34 -8.76 -12.84 16.13
C ILE A 34 -7.29 -12.36 16.13
N GLU A 35 -6.61 -12.62 17.23
CA GLU A 35 -5.19 -12.29 17.39
C GLU A 35 -4.34 -13.39 16.72
N CYS A 36 -3.45 -12.97 15.81
CA CYS A 36 -2.43 -13.85 15.26
C CYS A 36 -1.16 -13.69 16.11
N ASP A 37 -0.84 -14.71 16.89
CA ASP A 37 0.27 -14.67 17.84
C ASP A 37 1.59 -15.19 17.27
N ARG A 38 1.56 -15.89 16.13
CA ARG A 38 2.76 -16.44 15.52
C ARG A 38 2.65 -16.55 14.00
N HIS A 39 3.70 -16.09 13.30
CA HIS A 39 3.94 -16.32 11.87
C HIS A 39 5.16 -17.21 11.72
N VAL A 40 5.06 -18.27 10.93
CA VAL A 40 6.15 -19.20 10.66
C VAL A 40 6.32 -19.33 9.15
N THR A 41 7.53 -19.11 8.65
CA THR A 41 7.87 -19.37 7.24
C THR A 41 8.78 -20.60 7.18
N VAL A 42 8.45 -21.55 6.31
CA VAL A 42 9.22 -22.79 6.13
C VAL A 42 9.54 -23.02 4.64
N PRO A 43 10.68 -23.66 4.33
CA PRO A 43 11.01 -24.03 2.95
C PRO A 43 10.11 -25.17 2.46
N ASP A 44 10.12 -25.42 1.15
CA ASP A 44 9.46 -26.55 0.50
C ASP A 44 10.18 -27.87 0.80
N ASP A 45 10.15 -28.27 2.08
CA ASP A 45 10.73 -29.51 2.58
C ASP A 45 9.71 -30.17 3.52
N LEU A 46 9.46 -31.46 3.31
CA LEU A 46 8.42 -32.23 3.98
C LEU A 46 8.57 -32.21 5.52
N ALA A 47 9.80 -32.38 6.03
CA ALA A 47 10.02 -32.48 7.46
C ALA A 47 9.82 -31.16 8.22
N PRO A 48 10.36 -30.01 7.79
CA PRO A 48 10.05 -28.70 8.35
C PRO A 48 8.57 -28.35 8.31
N ILE A 49 7.90 -28.57 7.16
CA ILE A 49 6.47 -28.28 7.02
C ILE A 49 5.64 -29.12 8.01
N THR A 50 5.85 -30.45 8.02
CA THR A 50 5.15 -31.38 8.93
C THR A 50 5.32 -31.01 10.39
N ARG A 51 6.54 -30.63 10.79
CA ARG A 51 6.84 -30.21 12.16
C ARG A 51 6.10 -28.90 12.51
N ALA A 52 6.18 -27.89 11.66
CA ALA A 52 5.50 -26.60 11.87
C ALA A 52 3.98 -26.81 12.04
N ILE A 53 3.36 -27.63 11.19
CA ILE A 53 1.93 -27.94 11.28
C ILE A 53 1.57 -28.63 12.59
N ARG A 54 2.37 -29.62 13.03
CA ARG A 54 2.13 -30.35 14.30
C ARG A 54 2.23 -29.47 15.53
N GLU A 55 3.22 -28.58 15.57
CA GLU A 55 3.45 -27.61 16.65
C GLU A 55 2.27 -26.63 16.71
N ALA A 56 1.99 -25.93 15.59
CA ALA A 56 0.93 -24.95 15.53
C ALA A 56 -0.45 -25.51 15.87
N ALA A 57 -0.78 -26.73 15.37
CA ALA A 57 -2.04 -27.38 15.64
C ALA A 57 -2.25 -27.79 17.11
N GLY A 58 -1.17 -27.86 17.92
CA GLY A 58 -1.22 -28.06 19.36
C GLY A 58 -1.43 -26.79 20.16
N GLU A 59 -1.10 -25.63 19.59
CA GLU A 59 -1.03 -24.34 20.29
C GLU A 59 -2.15 -23.37 19.91
N ALA A 60 -2.56 -23.33 18.63
CA ALA A 60 -3.56 -22.40 18.12
C ALA A 60 -4.96 -23.00 18.03
N ASP A 61 -5.99 -22.15 18.13
CA ASP A 61 -7.38 -22.54 17.86
C ASP A 61 -7.66 -22.54 16.34
N LEU A 62 -6.96 -21.67 15.61
CA LEU A 62 -7.07 -21.50 14.15
C LEU A 62 -5.68 -21.56 13.53
N LEU A 63 -5.52 -22.37 12.49
CA LEU A 63 -4.29 -22.52 11.73
C LEU A 63 -4.54 -22.23 10.26
N LEU A 64 -3.92 -21.17 9.74
CA LEU A 64 -3.96 -20.83 8.32
C LEU A 64 -2.61 -21.15 7.69
N ILE A 65 -2.63 -21.90 6.59
CA ILE A 65 -1.43 -22.34 5.86
C ILE A 65 -1.53 -21.85 4.43
N THR A 66 -0.45 -21.30 3.87
CA THR A 66 -0.41 -20.86 2.47
C THR A 66 0.84 -21.39 1.76
N GLY A 67 0.66 -21.80 0.49
CA GLY A 67 1.76 -22.28 -0.37
C GLY A 67 1.83 -23.79 -0.50
N GLY A 68 2.63 -24.28 -1.44
CA GLY A 68 2.94 -25.68 -1.70
C GLY A 68 1.75 -26.56 -2.13
N LEU A 69 0.74 -25.99 -2.82
CA LEU A 69 -0.43 -26.69 -3.35
C LEU A 69 -0.43 -26.87 -4.87
N GLY A 70 0.64 -26.51 -5.55
CA GLY A 70 0.80 -26.70 -6.97
C GLY A 70 0.94 -28.18 -7.39
N PRO A 71 1.21 -28.44 -8.69
CA PRO A 71 1.34 -29.80 -9.20
C PRO A 71 2.80 -30.30 -9.24
N THR A 72 3.77 -29.52 -8.76
CA THR A 72 5.19 -29.81 -8.88
C THR A 72 5.69 -30.69 -7.74
N VAL A 73 6.88 -31.25 -7.86
CA VAL A 73 7.44 -32.20 -6.89
C VAL A 73 7.80 -31.55 -5.54
N ASP A 74 7.98 -30.26 -5.55
CA ASP A 74 8.24 -29.41 -4.37
C ASP A 74 6.95 -28.91 -3.69
N ASP A 75 5.76 -29.16 -4.26
CA ASP A 75 4.47 -28.84 -3.65
C ASP A 75 4.07 -29.90 -2.60
N LEU A 76 4.65 -29.82 -1.42
CA LEU A 76 4.60 -30.87 -0.39
C LEU A 76 3.56 -30.64 0.70
N THR A 77 2.79 -29.55 0.65
CA THR A 77 1.86 -29.16 1.72
C THR A 77 0.77 -30.21 1.97
N ARG A 78 0.22 -30.84 0.92
CA ARG A 78 -0.79 -31.91 1.05
C ARG A 78 -0.23 -33.11 1.81
N GLN A 79 0.98 -33.56 1.43
CA GLN A 79 1.65 -34.68 2.09
C GLN A 79 2.02 -34.34 3.53
N ALA A 80 2.57 -33.16 3.77
CA ALA A 80 2.94 -32.71 5.09
C ALA A 80 1.75 -32.62 6.05
N LEU A 81 0.59 -32.19 5.55
CA LEU A 81 -0.63 -32.15 6.34
C LEU A 81 -1.14 -33.56 6.65
N ALA A 82 -1.11 -34.48 5.67
CA ALA A 82 -1.47 -35.88 5.86
C ALA A 82 -0.55 -36.54 6.91
N ASP A 83 0.77 -36.34 6.81
CA ASP A 83 1.76 -36.85 7.77
C ASP A 83 1.57 -36.23 9.16
N ALA A 84 1.24 -34.94 9.25
CA ALA A 84 0.97 -34.28 10.51
C ALA A 84 -0.27 -34.83 11.21
N ALA A 85 -1.29 -35.16 10.42
CA ALA A 85 -2.55 -35.73 10.90
C ALA A 85 -2.48 -37.25 11.11
N GLY A 86 -1.48 -37.93 10.55
CA GLY A 86 -1.36 -39.40 10.61
C GLY A 86 -2.40 -40.11 9.76
N VAL A 87 -2.79 -39.52 8.61
CA VAL A 87 -3.83 -40.05 7.71
C VAL A 87 -3.29 -40.18 6.27
N PRO A 88 -3.86 -41.06 5.43
CA PRO A 88 -3.48 -41.15 4.03
C PRO A 88 -4.03 -39.98 3.21
N LEU A 89 -3.45 -39.77 2.03
CA LEU A 89 -4.04 -38.94 0.98
C LEU A 89 -5.12 -39.75 0.22
N GLU A 90 -6.29 -39.17 0.03
CA GLU A 90 -7.40 -39.72 -0.72
C GLU A 90 -7.60 -38.95 -2.03
N PHE A 91 -7.85 -39.69 -3.10
CA PHE A 91 -8.18 -39.09 -4.39
C PHE A 91 -9.62 -38.58 -4.39
N ARG A 92 -9.83 -37.32 -4.79
CA ARG A 92 -11.15 -36.68 -4.86
C ARG A 92 -11.52 -36.41 -6.34
N PRO A 93 -12.44 -37.22 -6.90
CA PRO A 93 -12.89 -37.08 -8.30
C PRO A 93 -13.47 -35.68 -8.59
N GLU A 94 -14.19 -35.11 -7.64
CA GLU A 94 -14.77 -33.76 -7.75
C GLU A 94 -13.71 -32.68 -7.92
N CYS A 95 -12.57 -32.78 -7.24
CA CYS A 95 -11.45 -31.87 -7.40
C CYS A 95 -10.83 -32.01 -8.79
N LEU A 96 -10.65 -33.26 -9.28
CA LEU A 96 -10.13 -33.48 -10.62
C LEU A 96 -11.05 -32.87 -11.68
N ALA A 97 -12.34 -33.09 -11.59
CA ALA A 97 -13.33 -32.54 -12.52
C ALA A 97 -13.28 -30.98 -12.56
N ALA A 98 -13.11 -30.32 -11.40
CA ALA A 98 -12.96 -28.88 -11.33
C ALA A 98 -11.66 -28.40 -12.02
N ILE A 99 -10.55 -29.11 -11.83
CA ILE A 99 -9.26 -28.83 -12.50
C ILE A 99 -9.39 -28.99 -14.01
N GLU A 100 -9.99 -30.09 -14.49
CA GLU A 100 -10.24 -30.34 -15.90
C GLU A 100 -11.10 -29.23 -16.53
N ALA A 101 -12.18 -28.84 -15.86
CA ALA A 101 -13.04 -27.74 -16.29
C ALA A 101 -12.28 -26.40 -16.37
N PHE A 102 -11.39 -26.11 -15.43
CA PHE A 102 -10.55 -24.91 -15.44
C PHE A 102 -9.66 -24.82 -16.70
N PHE A 103 -9.05 -25.96 -17.11
CA PHE A 103 -8.23 -26.03 -18.33
C PHE A 103 -9.10 -25.97 -19.60
N ALA A 104 -10.24 -26.69 -19.61
CA ALA A 104 -11.19 -26.69 -20.73
C ALA A 104 -11.72 -25.28 -21.06
N HIS A 105 -12.09 -24.50 -20.06
CA HIS A 105 -12.51 -23.10 -20.25
C HIS A 105 -11.43 -22.20 -20.90
N ARG A 106 -10.16 -22.59 -20.83
CA ARG A 106 -9.03 -21.86 -21.41
C ARG A 106 -8.54 -22.47 -22.72
N ASN A 107 -9.26 -23.48 -23.24
CA ASN A 107 -8.85 -24.24 -24.44
C ASN A 107 -7.41 -24.78 -24.32
N ARG A 108 -7.02 -25.28 -23.14
CA ARG A 108 -5.70 -25.85 -22.86
C ARG A 108 -5.85 -27.26 -22.34
N PRO A 109 -5.05 -28.23 -22.79
CA PRO A 109 -5.03 -29.56 -22.21
C PRO A 109 -4.47 -29.50 -20.78
N MET A 110 -5.09 -30.28 -19.87
CA MET A 110 -4.56 -30.46 -18.53
C MET A 110 -3.31 -31.36 -18.59
N HIS A 111 -2.22 -30.92 -17.95
CA HIS A 111 -1.03 -31.77 -17.82
C HIS A 111 -1.29 -32.91 -16.80
N PRO A 112 -0.83 -34.13 -17.02
CA PRO A 112 -1.07 -35.27 -16.11
C PRO A 112 -0.64 -35.02 -14.67
N GLN A 113 0.42 -34.23 -14.42
CA GLN A 113 0.88 -33.88 -13.08
C GLN A 113 -0.17 -33.11 -12.27
N ASN A 114 -1.08 -32.36 -12.90
CA ASN A 114 -2.15 -31.65 -12.17
C ASN A 114 -3.09 -32.60 -11.42
N ARG A 115 -3.11 -33.89 -11.76
CA ARG A 115 -3.90 -34.90 -11.06
C ARG A 115 -3.54 -35.02 -9.56
N VAL A 116 -2.29 -34.73 -9.18
CA VAL A 116 -1.86 -34.74 -7.77
C VAL A 116 -2.59 -33.71 -6.94
N GLN A 117 -3.07 -32.63 -7.54
CA GLN A 117 -3.82 -31.58 -6.85
C GLN A 117 -5.19 -32.07 -6.37
N ALA A 118 -5.71 -33.17 -6.89
CA ALA A 118 -6.95 -33.81 -6.42
C ALA A 118 -6.73 -34.77 -5.24
N MET A 119 -5.53 -34.86 -4.69
CA MET A 119 -5.24 -35.65 -3.49
C MET A 119 -5.46 -34.80 -2.24
N ILE A 120 -6.38 -35.22 -1.36
CA ILE A 120 -6.75 -34.53 -0.12
C ILE A 120 -6.49 -35.44 1.06
N PRO A 121 -5.93 -34.99 2.20
CA PRO A 121 -5.78 -35.83 3.39
C PRO A 121 -7.13 -36.35 3.89
N ALA A 122 -7.20 -37.61 4.29
CA ALA A 122 -8.41 -38.19 4.84
C ALA A 122 -8.94 -37.38 6.03
N GLY A 123 -10.26 -37.15 6.06
CA GLY A 123 -10.90 -36.30 7.07
C GLY A 123 -10.82 -34.78 6.83
N PHE A 124 -10.15 -34.33 5.76
CA PHE A 124 -10.22 -32.96 5.30
C PHE A 124 -11.16 -32.80 4.10
N SER A 125 -11.77 -31.62 4.00
CA SER A 125 -12.65 -31.26 2.90
C SER A 125 -11.94 -30.30 1.95
N PRO A 126 -12.12 -30.44 0.63
CA PRO A 126 -11.58 -29.48 -0.32
C PRO A 126 -12.32 -28.13 -0.24
N ILE A 127 -11.62 -27.05 -0.57
CA ILE A 127 -12.16 -25.73 -0.79
C ILE A 127 -11.92 -25.38 -2.26
N ASP A 128 -12.97 -25.03 -2.99
CA ASP A 128 -12.89 -24.74 -4.41
C ASP A 128 -11.96 -23.55 -4.70
N ASN A 129 -11.19 -23.66 -5.79
CA ASN A 129 -10.38 -22.56 -6.31
C ASN A 129 -10.95 -22.04 -7.63
N THR A 130 -11.69 -20.96 -7.58
CA THR A 130 -12.30 -20.35 -8.77
C THR A 130 -11.30 -19.53 -9.62
N CYS A 131 -10.10 -19.26 -9.09
CA CYS A 131 -9.08 -18.45 -9.73
C CYS A 131 -7.87 -19.23 -10.26
N GLY A 132 -7.74 -20.50 -9.83
CA GLY A 132 -6.60 -21.37 -10.14
C GLY A 132 -6.98 -22.84 -10.18
N THR A 133 -5.97 -23.72 -10.23
CA THR A 133 -6.17 -25.18 -10.33
C THR A 133 -6.06 -25.90 -8.98
N ALA A 134 -5.35 -25.34 -8.01
CA ALA A 134 -5.08 -25.98 -6.73
C ALA A 134 -6.25 -25.77 -5.75
N PRO A 135 -7.04 -26.78 -5.40
CA PRO A 135 -8.04 -26.64 -4.35
C PRO A 135 -7.36 -26.36 -3.01
N GLY A 136 -7.98 -25.53 -2.18
CA GLY A 136 -7.63 -25.42 -0.77
C GLY A 136 -8.16 -26.62 0.02
N MET A 137 -7.90 -26.64 1.32
CA MET A 137 -8.35 -27.71 2.21
C MET A 137 -8.76 -27.13 3.57
N THR A 138 -9.76 -27.74 4.20
CA THR A 138 -10.14 -27.43 5.56
C THR A 138 -10.43 -28.69 6.36
N GLY A 139 -10.17 -28.65 7.65
CA GLY A 139 -10.43 -29.76 8.55
C GLY A 139 -10.02 -29.44 9.98
N ARG A 140 -10.01 -30.45 10.84
CA ARG A 140 -9.55 -30.34 12.22
C ARG A 140 -8.28 -31.15 12.42
N LEU A 141 -7.30 -30.53 13.09
CA LEU A 141 -6.10 -31.20 13.52
C LEU A 141 -5.84 -30.85 14.99
N LYS A 142 -5.85 -31.86 15.89
CA LYS A 142 -5.85 -31.64 17.34
C LYS A 142 -6.94 -30.66 17.76
N LYS A 143 -6.58 -29.52 18.39
CA LYS A 143 -7.54 -28.50 18.77
C LYS A 143 -7.85 -27.47 17.68
N SER A 144 -7.01 -27.41 16.64
CA SER A 144 -7.08 -26.36 15.61
C SER A 144 -8.10 -26.68 14.52
N ILE A 145 -8.82 -25.65 14.09
CA ILE A 145 -9.43 -25.60 12.77
C ILE A 145 -8.34 -25.21 11.78
N VAL A 146 -8.14 -25.99 10.74
CA VAL A 146 -7.08 -25.79 9.76
C VAL A 146 -7.67 -25.37 8.42
N PHE A 147 -7.12 -24.32 7.83
CA PHE A 147 -7.37 -23.92 6.44
C PHE A 147 -6.05 -23.86 5.69
N VAL A 148 -6.00 -24.51 4.54
CA VAL A 148 -4.84 -24.49 3.64
C VAL A 148 -5.26 -23.85 2.33
N MET A 149 -4.51 -22.85 1.89
CA MET A 149 -4.81 -22.04 0.71
C MET A 149 -3.59 -21.97 -0.22
N PRO A 150 -3.79 -21.74 -1.54
CA PRO A 150 -2.69 -21.52 -2.49
C PRO A 150 -1.77 -20.38 -2.09
N GLY A 151 -0.50 -20.44 -2.54
CA GLY A 151 0.49 -19.37 -2.36
C GLY A 151 0.23 -18.13 -3.22
N VAL A 152 -0.46 -18.28 -4.36
CA VAL A 152 -0.77 -17.15 -5.26
C VAL A 152 -1.72 -16.17 -4.57
N PRO A 153 -1.31 -14.89 -4.36
CA PRO A 153 -2.08 -13.95 -3.53
C PRO A 153 -3.54 -13.76 -3.97
N ARG A 154 -3.80 -13.71 -5.27
CA ARG A 154 -5.18 -13.56 -5.80
C ARG A 154 -6.06 -14.75 -5.45
N GLU A 155 -5.55 -15.96 -5.60
CA GLU A 155 -6.26 -17.20 -5.30
C GLU A 155 -6.56 -17.29 -3.81
N MET A 156 -5.55 -17.09 -2.98
CA MET A 156 -5.63 -17.10 -1.52
C MET A 156 -6.66 -16.09 -1.00
N LYS A 157 -6.60 -14.84 -1.46
CA LYS A 157 -7.52 -13.77 -1.03
C LYS A 157 -8.97 -14.07 -1.41
N THR A 158 -9.20 -14.57 -2.64
CA THR A 158 -10.54 -14.95 -3.11
C THR A 158 -11.11 -16.08 -2.29
N MET A 159 -10.32 -17.13 -2.02
CA MET A 159 -10.72 -18.29 -1.22
C MET A 159 -10.96 -17.89 0.24
N PHE A 160 -10.10 -17.05 0.81
CA PHE A 160 -10.27 -16.54 2.17
C PHE A 160 -11.61 -15.80 2.33
N ALA A 161 -11.88 -14.84 1.46
CA ALA A 161 -13.09 -14.00 1.57
C ALA A 161 -14.39 -14.80 1.37
N ARG A 162 -14.38 -15.77 0.43
CA ARG A 162 -15.57 -16.55 0.08
C ARG A 162 -15.87 -17.69 1.06
N ASP A 163 -14.83 -18.39 1.51
CA ASP A 163 -15.01 -19.67 2.22
C ASP A 163 -14.46 -19.64 3.64
N VAL A 164 -13.24 -19.11 3.83
CA VAL A 164 -12.52 -19.20 5.11
C VAL A 164 -13.09 -18.21 6.13
N LEU A 165 -13.30 -16.97 5.75
CA LEU A 165 -13.83 -15.96 6.66
C LEU A 165 -15.25 -16.26 7.16
N PRO A 166 -16.22 -16.71 6.31
CA PRO A 166 -17.52 -17.15 6.79
C PRO A 166 -17.43 -18.36 7.73
N ALA A 167 -16.54 -19.33 7.45
CA ALA A 167 -16.34 -20.50 8.29
C ALA A 167 -15.74 -20.12 9.66
N ILE A 168 -14.83 -19.16 9.70
CA ILE A 168 -14.28 -18.59 10.95
C ILE A 168 -15.40 -17.93 11.77
N HIS A 169 -16.26 -17.12 11.14
CA HIS A 169 -17.41 -16.50 11.82
C HIS A 169 -18.36 -17.56 12.39
N ALA A 170 -18.66 -18.63 11.65
CA ALA A 170 -19.52 -19.71 12.12
C ALA A 170 -18.91 -20.53 13.27
N ALA A 171 -17.57 -20.60 13.34
CA ALA A 171 -16.84 -21.29 14.40
C ALA A 171 -16.59 -20.42 15.64
N SER A 172 -16.71 -19.10 15.52
CA SER A 172 -16.63 -18.17 16.65
C SER A 172 -17.93 -18.26 17.46
N PRO A 173 -17.90 -18.44 18.79
CA PRO A 173 -19.12 -18.54 19.58
C PRO A 173 -19.92 -17.23 19.47
N SER A 174 -21.05 -17.27 18.77
CA SER A 174 -22.07 -16.22 18.86
C SER A 174 -22.48 -16.08 20.31
N PRO A 175 -22.79 -14.85 20.79
CA PRO A 175 -23.50 -14.71 22.05
C PRO A 175 -24.87 -15.38 21.88
N SER A 176 -24.97 -16.67 22.29
CA SER A 176 -26.21 -17.40 22.25
C SER A 176 -27.23 -16.71 23.15
N GLN A 177 -28.40 -16.40 22.59
CA GLN A 177 -29.62 -16.34 23.36
C GLN A 177 -29.81 -17.72 24.01
N GLY A 178 -29.34 -17.88 25.22
CA GLY A 178 -29.40 -19.11 25.98
C GLY A 178 -30.54 -19.01 27.00
N GLU A 179 -31.61 -19.71 26.73
CA GLU A 179 -32.55 -20.13 27.78
C GLU A 179 -31.86 -21.09 28.78
N GLY A 180 -31.94 -20.71 30.02
CA GLY A 180 -31.77 -21.38 31.26
C GLY A 180 -31.02 -22.71 31.37
N ARG A 181 -29.88 -22.68 32.10
CA ARG A 181 -29.54 -23.61 33.19
C ARG A 181 -28.48 -23.00 34.09
N SER A 182 -28.81 -22.95 35.37
CA SER A 182 -27.97 -22.47 36.48
C SER A 182 -26.80 -23.43 36.73
N GLU A 183 -25.57 -22.94 36.50
CA GLU A 183 -24.37 -23.40 37.20
C GLU A 183 -23.40 -22.20 37.26
N GLY A 184 -22.75 -22.00 38.40
CA GLY A 184 -22.03 -20.86 38.93
C GLY A 184 -21.23 -19.93 38.02
N PRO A 185 -20.84 -18.73 38.52
CA PRO A 185 -20.31 -17.66 37.66
C PRO A 185 -18.87 -18.00 37.21
N THR A 186 -18.73 -18.61 36.05
CA THR A 186 -17.50 -18.50 35.26
C THR A 186 -17.57 -17.16 34.57
N PRO A 187 -16.54 -16.26 34.68
CA PRO A 187 -16.60 -14.98 34.02
C PRO A 187 -16.73 -15.20 32.52
N ALA A 188 -17.86 -14.76 31.96
CA ALA A 188 -18.13 -14.73 30.54
C ALA A 188 -16.95 -13.98 29.87
N ARG A 189 -16.15 -14.63 29.06
CA ARG A 189 -15.21 -13.97 28.17
C ARG A 189 -16.06 -13.23 27.14
N HIS A 190 -16.27 -11.93 27.37
CA HIS A 190 -16.90 -11.03 26.39
C HIS A 190 -16.09 -11.12 25.10
N ALA A 191 -16.76 -11.36 23.97
CA ALA A 191 -16.12 -11.33 22.66
C ALA A 191 -15.57 -9.93 22.43
N THR A 192 -14.26 -9.81 22.45
CA THR A 192 -13.58 -8.52 22.23
C THR A 192 -13.49 -8.27 20.72
N VAL A 193 -14.09 -7.18 20.27
CA VAL A 193 -13.95 -6.71 18.89
C VAL A 193 -12.67 -5.88 18.79
N ILE A 194 -11.87 -6.15 17.76
CA ILE A 194 -10.69 -5.35 17.42
C ILE A 194 -10.99 -4.64 16.11
N LEU A 195 -10.91 -3.32 16.10
CA LEU A 195 -10.97 -2.51 14.88
C LEU A 195 -9.65 -1.79 14.66
N GLN A 196 -9.34 -1.60 13.39
CA GLN A 196 -8.15 -0.84 12.96
C GLN A 196 -8.55 0.25 11.98
N ARG A 197 -7.91 1.43 12.11
CA ARG A 197 -7.91 2.49 11.09
C ARG A 197 -6.47 2.89 10.79
N VAL A 198 -6.18 3.18 9.53
CA VAL A 198 -4.87 3.66 9.08
C VAL A 198 -5.06 5.04 8.49
N ILE A 199 -4.38 6.04 9.04
CA ILE A 199 -4.33 7.41 8.50
C ILE A 199 -3.00 7.58 7.79
N ARG A 200 -3.03 8.15 6.57
CA ARG A 200 -1.84 8.34 5.74
C ARG A 200 -1.46 9.80 5.61
N THR A 201 -0.19 10.10 5.86
CA THR A 201 0.35 11.47 5.78
C THR A 201 1.50 11.56 4.79
N PHE A 202 1.70 12.75 4.23
CA PHE A 202 2.79 13.06 3.32
C PHE A 202 3.38 14.44 3.60
N GLY A 203 4.70 14.56 3.44
CA GLY A 203 5.40 15.86 3.51
C GLY A 203 5.79 16.30 4.91
N MET A 204 5.58 15.46 5.94
CA MET A 204 6.01 15.68 7.33
C MET A 204 6.97 14.56 7.73
N PRO A 205 8.12 14.85 8.38
CA PRO A 205 9.01 13.83 8.92
C PRO A 205 8.34 12.96 10.00
N GLU A 206 8.73 11.68 10.10
CA GLU A 206 8.17 10.77 11.11
C GLU A 206 8.34 11.28 12.54
N ALA A 207 9.50 11.86 12.85
CA ALA A 207 9.77 12.43 14.18
C ALA A 207 8.80 13.56 14.53
N GLU A 208 8.48 14.43 13.57
CA GLU A 208 7.52 15.52 13.75
C GLU A 208 6.08 14.99 13.92
N VAL A 209 5.71 13.98 13.13
CA VAL A 209 4.42 13.29 13.31
C VAL A 209 4.35 12.69 14.71
N GLY A 210 5.40 11.93 15.12
CA GLY A 210 5.47 11.32 16.43
C GLY A 210 5.39 12.31 17.58
N GLU A 211 6.06 13.47 17.47
CA GLU A 211 5.98 14.55 18.46
C GLU A 211 4.56 15.10 18.62
N LYS A 212 3.90 15.38 17.47
CA LYS A 212 2.54 15.94 17.46
C LYS A 212 1.46 15.01 18.05
N ILE A 213 1.69 13.69 18.02
CA ILE A 213 0.74 12.68 18.51
C ILE A 213 1.31 11.82 19.65
N ALA A 214 2.37 12.27 20.32
CA ALA A 214 3.11 11.50 21.33
C ALA A 214 2.21 10.99 22.48
N ASP A 215 1.26 11.78 22.93
CA ASP A 215 0.28 11.41 23.95
C ASP A 215 -0.66 10.29 23.50
N LEU A 216 -1.03 10.28 22.19
CA LEU A 216 -1.84 9.20 21.60
C LEU A 216 -1.03 7.90 21.46
N MET A 217 0.29 7.97 21.34
CA MET A 217 1.20 6.82 21.25
C MET A 217 1.64 6.28 22.61
N ALA A 218 1.17 6.85 23.72
CA ALA A 218 1.53 6.41 25.08
C ALA A 218 1.17 4.92 25.29
N ARG A 219 2.08 4.18 25.98
CA ARG A 219 1.86 2.76 26.28
C ARG A 219 0.67 2.54 27.19
N GLY A 220 -0.03 1.44 27.03
CA GLY A 220 -1.16 1.05 27.86
C GLY A 220 -2.48 1.75 27.55
N ARG A 221 -2.54 2.58 26.50
CA ARG A 221 -3.80 3.16 26.00
C ARG A 221 -4.61 2.13 25.19
N ASN A 222 -5.89 2.38 25.13
CA ASN A 222 -6.81 1.80 24.14
C ASN A 222 -7.69 2.95 23.61
N PRO A 223 -7.55 3.32 22.31
CA PRO A 223 -6.78 2.67 21.23
C PRO A 223 -5.26 2.74 21.44
N THR A 224 -4.56 1.76 20.83
CA THR A 224 -3.11 1.86 20.61
C THR A 224 -2.86 2.58 19.29
N VAL A 225 -1.91 3.53 19.30
CA VAL A 225 -1.50 4.29 18.11
C VAL A 225 -0.03 4.03 17.84
N GLY A 226 0.31 3.73 16.57
CA GLY A 226 1.69 3.53 16.14
C GLY A 226 1.94 4.08 14.74
N THR A 227 3.19 4.45 14.45
CA THR A 227 3.61 4.95 13.14
C THR A 227 4.47 3.96 12.39
N SER A 228 4.46 4.03 11.07
CA SER A 228 5.43 3.39 10.20
C SER A 228 5.69 4.27 8.99
N ALA A 229 6.98 4.43 8.64
CA ALA A 229 7.43 5.25 7.52
C ALA A 229 7.83 4.35 6.33
N ALA A 230 7.32 4.67 5.15
CA ALA A 230 7.74 4.07 3.90
C ALA A 230 7.57 5.09 2.76
N ASP A 231 8.61 5.28 1.95
CA ASP A 231 8.59 6.05 0.70
C ASP A 231 7.96 7.45 0.80
N LEU A 232 8.36 8.22 1.80
CA LEU A 232 7.84 9.56 2.14
C LEU A 232 6.40 9.58 2.69
N ILE A 233 5.80 8.45 2.93
CA ILE A 233 4.48 8.31 3.54
C ILE A 233 4.65 7.83 4.97
N ILE A 234 4.02 8.51 5.91
CA ILE A 234 3.88 8.02 7.28
C ILE A 234 2.46 7.48 7.44
N SER A 235 2.37 6.20 7.78
CA SER A 235 1.10 5.55 8.09
C SER A 235 0.92 5.50 9.61
N ILE A 236 -0.16 6.05 10.11
CA ILE A 236 -0.53 6.05 11.53
C ILE A 236 -1.63 5.01 11.72
N ARG A 237 -1.35 3.97 12.47
CA ARG A 237 -2.29 2.88 12.75
C ARG A 237 -2.93 3.09 14.11
N ILE A 238 -4.25 3.08 14.14
CA ILE A 238 -5.08 3.18 15.35
C ILE A 238 -5.77 1.83 15.53
N ASN A 239 -5.51 1.12 16.62
CA ASN A 239 -6.15 -0.17 16.91
C ASN A 239 -6.93 -0.05 18.23
N ALA A 240 -8.23 -0.28 18.18
CA ALA A 240 -9.10 -0.28 19.34
C ALA A 240 -9.61 -1.68 19.66
N ARG A 241 -9.69 -2.00 20.95
CA ARG A 241 -10.36 -3.21 21.47
C ARG A 241 -11.56 -2.79 22.31
N ALA A 242 -12.74 -3.37 22.07
CA ALA A 242 -13.95 -3.09 22.87
C ALA A 242 -14.91 -4.28 22.87
N GLU A 243 -15.94 -4.23 23.68
CA GLU A 243 -16.99 -5.26 23.78
C GLU A 243 -17.94 -5.25 22.59
N SER A 244 -17.96 -4.18 21.79
CA SER A 244 -18.78 -4.08 20.59
C SER A 244 -18.06 -3.27 19.49
N GLU A 245 -18.48 -3.49 18.25
CA GLU A 245 -17.98 -2.73 17.09
C GLU A 245 -18.26 -1.22 17.26
N LEU A 246 -19.44 -0.86 17.76
CA LEU A 246 -19.80 0.53 17.98
C LEU A 246 -18.86 1.21 19.00
N ALA A 247 -18.54 0.53 20.09
CA ALA A 247 -17.62 1.05 21.10
C ALA A 247 -16.19 1.16 20.58
N ALA A 248 -15.71 0.14 19.83
CA ALA A 248 -14.39 0.20 19.20
C ALA A 248 -14.29 1.32 18.16
N ARG A 249 -15.34 1.51 17.36
CA ARG A 249 -15.43 2.59 16.37
C ARG A 249 -15.38 3.97 17.02
N ALA A 250 -16.14 4.20 18.09
CA ALA A 250 -16.15 5.47 18.81
C ALA A 250 -14.75 5.83 19.37
N LEU A 251 -14.01 4.83 19.88
CA LEU A 251 -12.64 5.04 20.35
C LEU A 251 -11.69 5.44 19.20
N ILE A 252 -11.79 4.76 18.04
CA ILE A 252 -10.98 5.07 16.86
C ILE A 252 -11.32 6.47 16.32
N ASP A 253 -12.60 6.79 16.20
CA ASP A 253 -13.06 8.08 15.67
C ASP A 253 -12.49 9.24 16.48
N HIS A 254 -12.51 9.14 17.82
CA HIS A 254 -11.94 10.16 18.69
C HIS A 254 -10.44 10.41 18.42
N ASP A 255 -9.63 9.37 18.38
CA ASP A 255 -8.19 9.52 18.12
C ASP A 255 -7.91 9.92 16.66
N ALA A 256 -8.71 9.46 15.70
CA ALA A 256 -8.60 9.84 14.30
C ALA A 256 -8.89 11.33 14.09
N ASP A 257 -9.96 11.85 14.68
CA ASP A 257 -10.31 13.27 14.62
C ASP A 257 -9.19 14.15 15.19
N GLU A 258 -8.61 13.72 16.31
CA GLU A 258 -7.50 14.43 16.93
C GLU A 258 -6.24 14.41 16.07
N ILE A 259 -5.92 13.29 15.42
CA ILE A 259 -4.82 13.17 14.45
C ILE A 259 -5.06 14.08 13.25
N HIS A 260 -6.27 14.08 12.67
CA HIS A 260 -6.64 14.98 11.58
C HIS A 260 -6.49 16.45 11.97
N ARG A 261 -6.93 16.81 13.16
CA ARG A 261 -6.84 18.19 13.68
C ARG A 261 -5.37 18.65 13.84
N ARG A 262 -4.49 17.76 14.35
CA ARG A 262 -3.08 18.08 14.62
C ARG A 262 -2.21 18.09 13.36
N LEU A 263 -2.47 17.19 12.42
CA LEU A 263 -1.64 17.02 11.23
C LEU A 263 -2.20 17.76 10.01
N GLY A 264 -3.48 18.14 10.03
CA GLY A 264 -4.11 18.98 9.02
C GLY A 264 -3.88 18.51 7.59
N ILE A 265 -3.39 19.40 6.74
CA ILE A 265 -3.16 19.16 5.31
C ILE A 265 -2.09 18.08 5.01
N ALA A 266 -1.28 17.68 6.00
CA ALA A 266 -0.35 16.56 5.83
C ALA A 266 -1.10 15.22 5.67
N VAL A 267 -2.29 15.08 6.26
CA VAL A 267 -3.16 13.92 6.04
C VAL A 267 -3.71 13.98 4.61
N PHE A 268 -3.54 12.89 3.86
CA PHE A 268 -4.06 12.82 2.50
C PHE A 268 -5.13 11.74 2.28
N GLY A 269 -5.23 10.76 3.16
CA GLY A 269 -6.17 9.66 3.01
C GLY A 269 -6.14 8.67 4.16
N GLU A 270 -6.94 7.63 4.04
CA GLU A 270 -7.07 6.55 5.00
C GLU A 270 -6.99 5.17 4.31
N GLY A 271 -6.76 4.12 5.11
CA GLY A 271 -6.68 2.75 4.60
C GLY A 271 -5.58 2.57 3.54
N ASP A 272 -5.98 2.17 2.35
CA ASP A 272 -5.07 1.93 1.21
C ASP A 272 -4.97 3.12 0.24
N ASP A 273 -5.55 4.26 0.59
CA ASP A 273 -5.47 5.47 -0.23
C ASP A 273 -4.03 5.80 -0.63
N THR A 274 -3.84 6.09 -1.89
CA THR A 274 -2.59 6.65 -2.41
C THR A 274 -2.68 8.17 -2.53
N ILE A 275 -1.54 8.84 -2.67
CA ILE A 275 -1.52 10.28 -2.93
C ILE A 275 -2.20 10.62 -4.27
N SER A 276 -2.22 9.69 -5.22
CA SER A 276 -2.91 9.81 -6.51
C SER A 276 -4.42 9.77 -6.34
N ASP A 277 -4.95 8.88 -5.48
CA ASP A 277 -6.39 8.83 -5.18
C ASP A 277 -6.86 10.14 -4.55
N ALA A 278 -6.07 10.70 -3.64
CA ALA A 278 -6.38 11.98 -3.00
C ALA A 278 -6.43 13.14 -4.02
N ALA A 279 -5.44 13.22 -4.92
CA ALA A 279 -5.42 14.23 -5.96
C ALA A 279 -6.58 14.05 -6.97
N ALA A 280 -6.86 12.81 -7.38
CA ALA A 280 -7.94 12.48 -8.31
C ALA A 280 -9.31 12.87 -7.75
N ARG A 281 -9.60 12.56 -6.46
CA ARG A 281 -10.84 12.98 -5.80
C ARG A 281 -11.03 14.50 -5.87
N LEU A 282 -9.98 15.28 -5.62
CA LEU A 282 -10.05 16.74 -5.68
C LEU A 282 -10.24 17.25 -7.12
N LEU A 283 -9.51 16.70 -8.10
CA LEU A 283 -9.66 17.06 -9.51
C LEU A 283 -11.09 16.80 -10.01
N ILE A 284 -11.65 15.62 -9.69
CA ILE A 284 -13.02 15.24 -10.07
C ILE A 284 -14.04 16.16 -9.38
N ALA A 285 -13.91 16.38 -8.07
CA ALA A 285 -14.84 17.21 -7.32
C ALA A 285 -14.87 18.66 -7.82
N GLN A 286 -13.71 19.21 -8.20
CA GLN A 286 -13.56 20.57 -8.72
C GLN A 286 -13.72 20.65 -10.25
N LYS A 287 -13.92 19.52 -10.94
CA LYS A 287 -14.00 19.44 -12.41
C LYS A 287 -12.79 20.06 -13.11
N LYS A 288 -11.60 19.83 -12.55
CA LYS A 288 -10.33 20.36 -13.02
C LYS A 288 -9.56 19.32 -13.81
N THR A 289 -8.80 19.80 -14.79
CA THR A 289 -8.01 18.99 -15.73
C THR A 289 -6.52 19.16 -15.51
N ILE A 290 -5.74 18.11 -15.83
CA ILE A 290 -4.30 18.12 -15.68
C ILE A 290 -3.59 17.48 -16.87
N ALA A 291 -2.40 18.01 -17.18
CA ALA A 291 -1.40 17.40 -18.05
C ALA A 291 -0.05 17.26 -17.34
N THR A 292 0.86 16.46 -17.89
CA THR A 292 2.20 16.25 -17.32
C THR A 292 3.30 16.41 -18.36
N ALA A 293 4.44 17.00 -17.94
CA ALA A 293 5.68 17.10 -18.72
C ALA A 293 6.82 16.43 -17.96
N GLU A 294 7.22 15.26 -18.41
CA GLU A 294 8.13 14.38 -17.67
C GLU A 294 9.47 14.19 -18.37
N SER A 295 10.57 14.30 -17.60
CA SER A 295 11.91 13.97 -18.04
C SER A 295 12.44 12.78 -17.22
N CYS A 296 13.02 13.00 -16.05
CA CYS A 296 13.61 11.92 -15.22
C CYS A 296 12.60 10.88 -14.73
N THR A 297 11.34 11.23 -14.57
CA THR A 297 10.27 10.30 -14.15
C THR A 297 9.79 9.39 -15.29
N GLY A 298 9.98 9.80 -16.56
CA GLY A 298 9.75 8.94 -17.72
C GLY A 298 8.32 8.40 -17.86
N GLY A 299 7.31 9.19 -17.54
CA GLY A 299 5.89 8.80 -17.60
C GLY A 299 5.32 8.29 -16.28
N LEU A 300 6.09 8.26 -15.19
CA LEU A 300 5.64 7.71 -13.90
C LEU A 300 4.56 8.56 -13.23
N ILE A 301 4.59 9.90 -13.38
CA ILE A 301 3.54 10.78 -12.86
C ILE A 301 2.23 10.50 -13.60
N ALA A 302 2.28 10.46 -14.93
CA ALA A 302 1.13 10.11 -15.77
C ALA A 302 0.57 8.73 -15.40
N LYS A 303 1.44 7.71 -15.31
CA LYS A 303 1.05 6.37 -14.88
C LYS A 303 0.29 6.40 -13.56
N ARG A 304 0.84 7.05 -12.53
CA ARG A 304 0.21 7.09 -11.19
C ARG A 304 -1.14 7.79 -11.20
N LEU A 305 -1.31 8.85 -11.99
CA LEU A 305 -2.58 9.55 -12.15
C LEU A 305 -3.61 8.71 -12.94
N THR A 306 -3.14 7.92 -13.93
CA THR A 306 -4.00 7.06 -14.75
C THR A 306 -4.26 5.69 -14.14
N ASP A 307 -3.53 5.25 -13.13
CA ASP A 307 -3.83 4.03 -12.35
C ASP A 307 -5.16 4.18 -11.55
N VAL A 308 -5.60 5.41 -11.29
CA VAL A 308 -6.85 5.68 -10.58
C VAL A 308 -8.05 5.52 -11.55
N PRO A 309 -9.01 4.64 -11.25
CA PRO A 309 -10.20 4.48 -12.09
C PRO A 309 -10.95 5.81 -12.27
N GLY A 310 -11.41 6.08 -13.49
CA GLY A 310 -12.08 7.33 -13.83
C GLY A 310 -11.12 8.47 -14.20
N SER A 311 -9.85 8.21 -14.37
CA SER A 311 -8.81 9.21 -14.71
C SER A 311 -9.08 9.98 -16.01
N SER A 312 -9.85 9.44 -16.96
CA SER A 312 -10.25 10.12 -18.19
C SER A 312 -11.06 11.41 -17.95
N ALA A 313 -11.63 11.56 -16.75
CA ALA A 313 -12.38 12.78 -16.42
C ALA A 313 -11.46 13.98 -16.13
N TYR A 314 -10.20 13.77 -15.82
CA TYR A 314 -9.27 14.84 -15.43
C TYR A 314 -7.90 14.81 -16.13
N PHE A 315 -7.42 13.64 -16.56
CA PHE A 315 -6.11 13.50 -17.18
C PHE A 315 -6.21 13.63 -18.70
N ILE A 316 -5.61 14.67 -19.27
CA ILE A 316 -5.76 15.00 -20.69
C ILE A 316 -4.58 14.50 -21.51
N GLN A 317 -3.32 14.78 -21.07
CA GLN A 317 -2.15 14.50 -21.88
C GLN A 317 -0.88 14.38 -21.02
N SER A 318 0.12 13.64 -21.53
CA SER A 318 1.49 13.60 -21.00
C SER A 318 2.51 13.80 -22.12
N PHE A 319 3.51 14.65 -21.84
CA PHE A 319 4.70 14.83 -22.68
C PHE A 319 5.90 14.19 -21.98
N VAL A 320 6.40 13.08 -22.49
CA VAL A 320 7.65 12.47 -22.01
C VAL A 320 8.79 13.02 -22.85
N THR A 321 9.39 14.12 -22.39
CA THR A 321 10.46 14.86 -23.10
C THR A 321 11.82 14.55 -22.50
N TYR A 322 12.35 13.36 -22.82
CA TYR A 322 13.55 12.83 -22.19
C TYR A 322 14.84 13.53 -22.68
N SER A 323 14.94 13.81 -23.97
CA SER A 323 16.06 14.56 -24.57
C SER A 323 15.82 16.07 -24.59
N ASN A 324 16.90 16.85 -24.79
CA ASN A 324 16.79 18.29 -25.01
C ASN A 324 16.05 18.62 -26.30
N ASP A 325 16.27 17.87 -27.38
CA ASP A 325 15.53 18.00 -28.63
C ASP A 325 14.01 17.80 -28.41
N ALA A 326 13.62 16.77 -27.66
CA ALA A 326 12.21 16.55 -27.34
C ALA A 326 11.61 17.71 -26.52
N LYS A 327 12.36 18.31 -25.59
CA LYS A 327 11.94 19.51 -24.84
C LYS A 327 11.69 20.70 -25.76
N GLN A 328 12.59 20.95 -26.73
CA GLN A 328 12.44 22.03 -27.69
C GLN A 328 11.25 21.78 -28.62
N ARG A 329 11.19 20.60 -29.24
CA ARG A 329 10.22 20.29 -30.28
C ARG A 329 8.80 20.09 -29.76
N LEU A 330 8.62 19.43 -28.61
CA LEU A 330 7.30 19.04 -28.09
C LEU A 330 6.75 20.02 -27.05
N LEU A 331 7.63 20.68 -26.30
CA LEU A 331 7.25 21.66 -25.29
C LEU A 331 7.65 23.09 -25.64
N GLU A 332 8.20 23.30 -26.83
CA GLU A 332 8.61 24.62 -27.32
C GLU A 332 9.56 25.35 -26.35
N ILE A 333 10.44 24.59 -25.66
CA ILE A 333 11.45 25.18 -24.78
C ILE A 333 12.52 25.83 -25.62
N PRO A 334 12.84 27.16 -25.44
CA PRO A 334 13.86 27.81 -26.22
C PRO A 334 15.25 27.18 -26.06
N ALA A 335 15.98 27.03 -27.18
CA ALA A 335 17.32 26.44 -27.17
C ALA A 335 18.28 27.26 -26.27
N GLU A 336 18.12 28.58 -26.26
CA GLU A 336 18.91 29.52 -25.47
C GLU A 336 18.67 29.27 -23.96
N LEU A 337 17.44 28.99 -23.55
CA LEU A 337 17.11 28.69 -22.16
C LEU A 337 17.78 27.38 -21.69
N LEU A 338 17.75 26.35 -22.57
CA LEU A 338 18.44 25.07 -22.30
C LEU A 338 19.97 25.24 -22.26
N ALA A 339 20.54 26.08 -23.12
CA ALA A 339 21.97 26.36 -23.14
C ALA A 339 22.42 27.14 -21.90
N ALA A 340 21.61 28.10 -21.43
CA ALA A 340 21.95 28.94 -20.29
C ALA A 340 21.85 28.19 -18.95
N HIS A 341 20.82 27.36 -18.75
CA HIS A 341 20.51 26.77 -17.43
C HIS A 341 20.71 25.23 -17.38
N GLY A 342 20.81 24.58 -18.54
CA GLY A 342 20.86 23.12 -18.65
C GLY A 342 19.51 22.49 -18.35
N ALA A 343 19.34 21.23 -18.78
CA ALA A 343 18.05 20.52 -18.68
C ALA A 343 17.53 20.33 -17.26
N VAL A 344 18.41 20.32 -16.26
CA VAL A 344 18.08 20.16 -14.84
C VAL A 344 18.27 21.50 -14.13
N SER A 345 17.21 22.27 -14.09
CA SER A 345 17.18 23.60 -13.47
C SER A 345 15.74 24.01 -13.14
N PRO A 346 15.52 24.97 -12.22
CA PRO A 346 14.20 25.49 -11.90
C PRO A 346 13.55 26.18 -13.10
N GLU A 347 14.33 26.92 -13.93
CA GLU A 347 13.84 27.61 -15.12
C GLU A 347 13.28 26.63 -16.15
N ILE A 348 13.96 25.50 -16.36
CA ILE A 348 13.48 24.46 -17.29
C ILE A 348 12.25 23.74 -16.72
N ALA A 349 12.23 23.43 -15.42
CA ALA A 349 11.03 22.85 -14.80
C ALA A 349 9.82 23.78 -14.94
N GLN A 350 10.01 25.08 -14.71
CA GLN A 350 9.00 26.13 -14.87
C GLN A 350 8.48 26.20 -16.31
N ALA A 351 9.38 26.30 -17.29
CA ALA A 351 9.03 26.37 -18.70
C ALA A 351 8.31 25.09 -19.17
N MET A 352 8.77 23.91 -18.72
CA MET A 352 8.10 22.63 -19.01
C MET A 352 6.65 22.62 -18.49
N ALA A 353 6.40 23.06 -17.26
CA ALA A 353 5.06 23.10 -16.68
C ALA A 353 4.16 24.11 -17.39
N ALA A 354 4.63 25.34 -17.60
CA ALA A 354 3.87 26.41 -18.25
C ALA A 354 3.47 26.03 -19.69
N ASN A 355 4.43 25.57 -20.48
CA ASN A 355 4.20 25.19 -21.86
C ASN A 355 3.34 23.91 -21.97
N CYS A 356 3.52 22.95 -21.07
CA CYS A 356 2.67 21.77 -20.99
C CYS A 356 1.19 22.18 -20.77
N ARG A 357 0.92 23.07 -19.80
CA ARG A 357 -0.42 23.56 -19.52
C ARG A 357 -1.04 24.23 -20.74
N ARG A 358 -0.31 25.15 -21.37
CA ARG A 358 -0.74 25.88 -22.55
C ARG A 358 -1.05 24.94 -23.73
N LEU A 359 -0.13 24.03 -24.04
CA LEU A 359 -0.28 23.11 -25.18
C LEU A 359 -1.40 22.08 -24.99
N ALA A 360 -1.60 21.61 -23.75
CA ALA A 360 -2.66 20.68 -23.42
C ALA A 360 -4.02 21.35 -23.16
N GLY A 361 -4.07 22.66 -22.96
CA GLY A 361 -5.29 23.40 -22.65
C GLY A 361 -5.93 22.98 -21.31
N THR A 362 -5.09 22.65 -20.29
CA THR A 362 -5.56 22.15 -19.01
C THR A 362 -5.54 23.23 -17.93
N ASP A 363 -6.30 23.00 -16.83
CA ASP A 363 -6.28 23.88 -15.66
C ASP A 363 -4.92 23.85 -14.96
N PHE A 364 -4.32 22.64 -14.86
CA PHE A 364 -3.04 22.38 -14.22
C PHE A 364 -2.08 21.66 -15.16
N ALA A 365 -0.77 21.85 -14.94
CA ALA A 365 0.24 20.96 -15.50
C ALA A 365 1.37 20.74 -14.49
N LEU A 366 1.79 19.48 -14.33
CA LEU A 366 2.96 19.11 -13.56
C LEU A 366 4.17 18.91 -14.47
N SER A 367 5.35 19.35 -14.04
CA SER A 367 6.60 18.95 -14.67
C SER A 367 7.58 18.34 -13.69
N ALA A 368 8.52 17.52 -14.23
CA ALA A 368 9.62 16.96 -13.48
C ALA A 368 10.88 16.84 -14.35
N THR A 369 11.98 17.42 -13.89
CA THR A 369 13.32 17.26 -14.48
C THR A 369 14.35 17.05 -13.37
N GLY A 370 15.36 16.20 -13.61
CA GLY A 370 16.32 15.87 -12.55
C GLY A 370 17.30 14.78 -12.93
N ILE A 371 18.17 14.44 -11.99
CA ILE A 371 19.21 13.43 -12.12
C ILE A 371 18.85 12.24 -11.22
N ALA A 372 18.27 11.21 -11.82
CA ALA A 372 17.82 10.01 -11.09
C ALA A 372 18.96 8.98 -10.87
N GLY A 373 20.16 9.21 -11.42
CA GLY A 373 21.27 8.30 -11.23
C GLY A 373 21.17 6.95 -12.00
N PRO A 374 22.12 6.02 -11.76
CA PRO A 374 23.26 6.13 -10.86
C PRO A 374 24.37 7.08 -11.40
N THR A 375 24.33 7.45 -12.68
CA THR A 375 25.29 8.33 -13.36
C THR A 375 24.65 9.67 -13.70
N GLY A 376 25.45 10.62 -14.23
CA GLY A 376 24.98 11.94 -14.71
C GLY A 376 24.99 13.03 -13.66
N GLY A 377 25.40 12.74 -12.41
CA GLY A 377 25.61 13.76 -11.39
C GLY A 377 26.94 14.50 -11.57
N THR A 378 26.97 15.74 -11.13
CA THR A 378 28.17 16.60 -10.99
C THR A 378 28.19 17.17 -9.56
N THR A 379 29.29 17.84 -9.20
CA THR A 379 29.39 18.49 -7.87
C THR A 379 28.28 19.52 -7.67
N ASP A 380 27.92 20.27 -8.69
CA ASP A 380 26.87 21.30 -8.60
C ASP A 380 25.46 20.74 -8.76
N LYS A 381 25.32 19.65 -9.52
CA LYS A 381 24.06 18.95 -9.78
C LYS A 381 24.19 17.47 -9.44
N PRO A 382 24.14 17.09 -8.17
CA PRO A 382 24.36 15.69 -7.74
C PRO A 382 23.20 14.76 -8.13
N VAL A 383 23.44 13.46 -8.11
CA VAL A 383 22.39 12.45 -8.20
C VAL A 383 21.36 12.70 -7.09
N GLY A 384 20.10 12.57 -7.42
CA GLY A 384 18.98 12.86 -6.50
C GLY A 384 18.51 14.31 -6.52
N LEU A 385 19.18 15.22 -7.27
CA LEU A 385 18.66 16.58 -7.51
C LEU A 385 17.54 16.53 -8.55
N VAL A 386 16.36 17.00 -8.16
CA VAL A 386 15.18 17.05 -9.02
C VAL A 386 14.44 18.38 -8.80
N TYR A 387 13.95 18.94 -9.89
CA TYR A 387 13.00 20.05 -9.88
C TYR A 387 11.63 19.56 -10.35
N ILE A 388 10.60 19.88 -9.57
CA ILE A 388 9.21 19.72 -9.95
C ILE A 388 8.54 21.06 -10.02
N ALA A 389 7.63 21.25 -10.98
CA ALA A 389 6.84 22.46 -11.06
C ALA A 389 5.36 22.17 -11.31
N LEU A 390 4.51 23.05 -10.80
CA LEU A 390 3.07 23.08 -11.04
C LEU A 390 2.70 24.41 -11.67
N ALA A 391 2.16 24.36 -12.87
CA ALA A 391 1.52 25.48 -13.53
C ALA A 391 0.01 25.41 -13.33
N GLN A 392 -0.64 26.54 -13.03
CA GLN A 392 -2.09 26.66 -12.89
C GLN A 392 -2.60 27.91 -13.58
N SER A 393 -3.86 27.89 -14.03
CA SER A 393 -4.53 29.08 -14.59
C SER A 393 -4.62 30.16 -13.51
N GLY A 394 -4.26 31.39 -13.86
CA GLY A 394 -4.39 32.52 -12.96
C GLY A 394 -5.85 32.77 -12.62
N SER A 395 -6.22 32.80 -11.34
CA SER A 395 -7.47 33.40 -10.94
C SER A 395 -7.34 34.91 -11.01
N SER A 396 -8.20 35.59 -11.73
CA SER A 396 -8.32 37.05 -11.73
C SER A 396 -8.95 37.56 -10.42
N THR A 397 -8.28 37.32 -9.28
CA THR A 397 -8.62 37.96 -8.02
C THR A 397 -7.33 38.38 -7.33
N SER A 398 -7.14 39.70 -7.33
CA SER A 398 -6.16 40.40 -6.52
C SER A 398 -6.35 40.05 -5.03
N HIS A 399 -5.43 39.28 -4.45
CA HIS A 399 -5.28 39.26 -3.00
C HIS A 399 -3.88 39.71 -2.65
N ALA A 400 -3.83 40.93 -2.15
CA ALA A 400 -2.69 41.50 -1.47
C ALA A 400 -2.44 40.79 -0.13
N ASN A 401 -1.16 40.62 0.18
CA ASN A 401 -0.58 40.46 1.52
C ASN A 401 -1.13 39.37 2.43
N ALA A 402 -0.48 38.22 2.42
CA ALA A 402 -0.35 37.40 3.61
C ALA A 402 1.08 37.58 4.16
N THR A 403 1.17 38.26 5.27
CA THR A 403 2.37 38.53 6.06
C THR A 403 3.04 37.24 6.52
N ASN A 404 4.36 37.22 6.39
CA ASN A 404 5.27 36.28 7.02
C ASN A 404 4.97 36.14 8.52
N SER A 405 4.58 34.96 8.96
CA SER A 405 4.77 34.56 10.33
C SER A 405 5.97 33.62 10.40
N GLU A 406 7.09 34.18 10.85
CA GLU A 406 8.28 33.44 11.21
C GLU A 406 7.99 32.52 12.40
N LEU A 407 8.25 31.23 12.23
CA LEU A 407 8.33 30.29 13.34
C LEU A 407 9.75 30.26 13.89
N PRO A 408 9.95 30.28 15.21
CA PRO A 408 11.27 30.40 15.82
C PRO A 408 12.10 29.14 15.67
N MET A 409 13.33 29.29 15.21
CA MET A 409 14.37 28.29 15.14
C MET A 409 14.88 27.95 16.55
N SER A 410 14.63 26.73 17.02
CA SER A 410 15.37 26.18 18.16
C SER A 410 16.64 25.47 17.64
N ARG A 411 17.80 25.91 18.12
CA ARG A 411 19.10 25.26 17.91
C ARG A 411 19.17 24.00 18.78
N GLY A 412 19.15 22.85 18.15
CA GLY A 412 19.44 21.55 18.77
C GLY A 412 20.44 20.78 17.93
N THR A 413 21.63 20.56 18.48
CA THR A 413 22.72 19.77 17.90
C THR A 413 22.45 18.28 18.13
N SER A 414 22.20 17.48 17.09
CA SER A 414 22.58 16.09 17.03
C SER A 414 22.52 15.56 15.61
N SER A 415 23.57 14.87 15.22
CA SER A 415 23.79 14.28 13.90
C SER A 415 22.90 13.07 13.68
N SER A 416 21.85 13.24 12.90
CA SER A 416 21.20 12.15 12.19
C SER A 416 21.03 12.61 10.75
N ARG A 417 21.46 11.78 9.78
CA ARG A 417 21.36 12.07 8.34
C ARG A 417 19.90 12.07 7.92
N GLY A 418 19.22 13.19 8.16
CA GLY A 418 17.86 13.47 7.75
C GLY A 418 17.83 14.43 6.57
N LEU A 419 16.79 14.31 5.77
CA LEU A 419 16.41 15.22 4.69
C LEU A 419 16.59 16.69 5.10
N GLN A 420 17.38 17.45 4.33
CA GLN A 420 17.46 18.90 4.52
C GLN A 420 16.10 19.53 4.19
N PRO A 421 15.63 20.53 4.96
CA PRO A 421 14.37 21.21 4.67
C PRO A 421 14.45 21.91 3.30
N ALA A 422 13.40 21.75 2.51
CA ALA A 422 13.24 22.39 1.21
C ALA A 422 13.28 23.93 1.38
N ARG A 423 14.04 24.62 0.54
CA ARG A 423 14.07 26.10 0.50
C ARG A 423 12.68 26.65 0.16
N PRO A 424 12.33 27.85 0.64
CA PRO A 424 11.01 28.44 0.41
C PRO A 424 10.75 28.70 -1.08
N ILE A 425 9.49 28.53 -1.44
CA ILE A 425 8.92 28.62 -2.78
C ILE A 425 9.05 30.07 -3.29
N GLN A 426 9.68 30.26 -4.46
CA GLN A 426 9.61 31.53 -5.19
C GLN A 426 8.43 31.47 -6.15
N HIS A 427 7.52 32.45 -6.05
CA HIS A 427 6.44 32.67 -7.01
C HIS A 427 6.91 33.73 -8.03
N GLU A 428 7.31 33.31 -9.22
CA GLU A 428 7.57 34.22 -10.33
C GLU A 428 6.39 34.20 -11.32
N ARG A 429 6.00 35.43 -11.76
CA ARG A 429 5.00 35.58 -12.82
C ARG A 429 5.71 35.46 -14.18
N THR A 430 5.20 34.57 -15.03
CA THR A 430 5.60 34.50 -16.45
C THR A 430 4.97 35.65 -17.26
N PRO A 431 5.51 36.00 -18.45
CA PRO A 431 4.99 37.07 -19.30
C PRO A 431 3.54 36.85 -19.78
N ASP A 432 3.04 35.63 -19.73
CA ASP A 432 1.64 35.31 -19.96
C ASP A 432 0.85 35.62 -18.67
N SER A 433 0.10 36.70 -18.67
CA SER A 433 -0.64 37.25 -17.53
C SER A 433 -1.63 36.30 -16.86
N ASP A 434 -1.77 35.08 -17.37
CA ASP A 434 -2.84 34.12 -17.02
C ASP A 434 -2.31 32.80 -16.44
N CYS A 435 -1.01 32.70 -16.09
CA CYS A 435 -0.40 31.49 -15.56
C CYS A 435 0.48 31.78 -14.33
N SER A 436 0.21 31.12 -13.22
CA SER A 436 1.15 31.07 -12.08
C SER A 436 1.87 29.73 -12.05
N VAL A 437 3.19 29.75 -11.80
CA VAL A 437 4.00 28.53 -11.70
C VAL A 437 4.71 28.49 -10.35
N CYS A 438 4.55 27.37 -9.64
CA CYS A 438 5.27 27.07 -8.41
C CYS A 438 6.34 26.02 -8.72
N VAL A 439 7.61 26.31 -8.37
CA VAL A 439 8.74 25.39 -8.56
C VAL A 439 9.26 24.93 -7.21
N LYS A 440 9.56 23.64 -7.09
CA LYS A 440 10.14 23.03 -5.88
C LYS A 440 11.41 22.26 -6.23
N GLU A 441 12.50 22.55 -5.53
CA GLU A 441 13.72 21.76 -5.56
C GLU A 441 13.62 20.60 -4.56
N LEU A 442 14.02 19.40 -4.98
CA LEU A 442 14.08 18.20 -4.16
C LEU A 442 15.51 17.64 -4.20
N ARG A 443 16.05 17.28 -3.04
CA ARG A 443 17.36 16.63 -2.90
C ARG A 443 17.20 15.32 -2.16
N PHE A 444 17.16 14.22 -2.89
CA PHE A 444 16.93 12.89 -2.32
C PHE A 444 18.21 12.20 -1.82
N GLY A 445 19.39 12.70 -2.24
CA GLY A 445 20.70 12.11 -1.91
C GLY A 445 21.08 10.95 -2.85
N GLU A 446 22.38 10.62 -2.82
CA GLU A 446 23.00 9.64 -3.72
C GLU A 446 22.79 8.17 -3.30
N SER A 447 22.32 7.96 -2.07
CA SER A 447 22.12 6.61 -1.52
C SER A 447 20.86 5.90 -2.03
N LEU A 448 19.95 6.64 -2.68
CA LEU A 448 18.73 6.07 -3.23
C LEU A 448 18.96 5.51 -4.64
N THR A 449 18.27 4.43 -4.93
CA THR A 449 18.22 3.87 -6.28
C THR A 449 17.49 4.80 -7.24
N ARG A 450 17.75 4.60 -8.53
CA ARG A 450 17.06 5.32 -9.61
C ARG A 450 15.53 5.23 -9.50
N ASP A 451 15.01 4.06 -9.17
CA ASP A 451 13.56 3.83 -9.06
C ASP A 451 12.98 4.54 -7.84
N GLU A 452 13.67 4.54 -6.70
CA GLU A 452 13.26 5.30 -5.51
C GLU A 452 13.24 6.81 -5.76
N ILE A 453 14.25 7.36 -6.46
CA ILE A 453 14.27 8.79 -6.81
C ILE A 453 13.10 9.15 -7.72
N ARG A 454 12.83 8.34 -8.75
CA ARG A 454 11.69 8.55 -9.66
C ARG A 454 10.36 8.44 -8.94
N ASP A 455 10.20 7.44 -8.08
CA ASP A 455 8.99 7.19 -7.30
C ASP A 455 8.69 8.35 -6.34
N ARG A 456 9.69 8.76 -5.56
CA ARG A 456 9.59 9.89 -4.63
C ARG A 456 9.30 11.21 -5.37
N THR A 457 9.90 11.39 -6.55
CA THR A 457 9.63 12.55 -7.42
C THR A 457 8.17 12.59 -7.84
N ALA A 458 7.63 11.47 -8.31
CA ALA A 458 6.24 11.39 -8.76
C ALA A 458 5.25 11.66 -7.61
N LYS A 459 5.49 11.06 -6.44
CA LYS A 459 4.68 11.31 -5.22
C LYS A 459 4.73 12.78 -4.81
N ALA A 460 5.91 13.39 -4.80
CA ALA A 460 6.09 14.80 -4.43
C ALA A 460 5.39 15.75 -5.42
N ALA A 461 5.46 15.46 -6.73
CA ALA A 461 4.77 16.25 -7.76
C ALA A 461 3.25 16.16 -7.61
N ILE A 462 2.70 14.96 -7.41
CA ILE A 462 1.26 14.75 -7.19
C ILE A 462 0.80 15.42 -5.88
N ASN A 463 1.62 15.38 -4.82
CA ASN A 463 1.30 16.10 -3.59
C ASN A 463 1.32 17.63 -3.78
N LEU A 464 2.21 18.16 -4.61
CA LEU A 464 2.22 19.59 -4.94
C LEU A 464 0.89 20.01 -5.60
N LEU A 465 0.38 19.22 -6.53
CA LEU A 465 -0.95 19.40 -7.12
C LEU A 465 -2.06 19.32 -6.07
N ARG A 466 -2.04 18.28 -5.21
CA ARG A 466 -3.04 18.11 -4.15
C ARG A 466 -3.12 19.33 -3.24
N LEU A 467 -1.98 19.85 -2.82
CA LEU A 467 -1.93 21.03 -1.95
C LEU A 467 -2.48 22.27 -2.65
N ALA A 468 -2.21 22.46 -3.94
CA ALA A 468 -2.77 23.57 -4.71
C ALA A 468 -4.30 23.45 -4.84
N LEU A 469 -4.82 22.24 -5.08
CA LEU A 469 -6.26 21.98 -5.15
C LEU A 469 -6.97 22.22 -3.81
N LEU A 470 -6.31 21.99 -2.67
CA LEU A 470 -6.87 22.28 -1.34
C LEU A 470 -6.90 23.78 -1.02
N GLN A 471 -6.09 24.60 -1.72
CA GLN A 471 -6.04 26.07 -1.53
C GLN A 471 -6.91 26.82 -2.55
N ALA A 472 -7.38 26.12 -3.59
CA ALA A 472 -8.30 26.71 -4.56
C ALA A 472 -9.66 26.96 -3.90
N PRO A 473 -10.28 28.17 -4.10
CA PRO A 473 -11.55 28.55 -3.49
C PRO A 473 -12.72 27.70 -3.97
#